data_fa5d30259f141e0b31d12ee227e59442
#
_entry.id   fa5d30259f141e0b31d12ee227e59442
#
_cell.length_a   1.000
_cell.length_b   1.000
_cell.length_c   1.000
_cell.angle_alpha   90.00
_cell.angle_beta   90.00
_cell.angle_gamma   90.00
#
_symmetry.space_group_name_H-M   'P 1'
#
loop_
_entity.id
_entity.type
_entity.pdbx_description
1 polymer ?
#
loop_
_entity_poly.entity_id
_entity_poly.type
_entity_poly.pdbx_seq_one_letter_code
_entity_poly.pdbx_strand_id
1 'polypeptide(L)'
;MNELNPFKLAKMLEELENTVELHSISVRYKGEKVVEGAWAPFSMEEPQMLHSLSKIGTSICVGFAVDEGKLHLEDKFLDYVREDLPDEYDEALENITVYDLLTMQAGSPECCNNVWFSRLEKDWEKNWLGQPKLKEDIGKVFHYDSGCSYTPSPLVTTVMGENCLSIMQKRVFDKLGFGKINWLTSPEGHNTGGWGMYLTADQISTLAQLLLQKGNWKGEQLVPQWWIEEMGQSRVVIPGDEKKALTHYAYHIKAGKEIFAAEGAFGQYLVCFRELPVAIGITAGAREYLAADICLKYMKEAVSIPCPEEKREEGEKYLEAKIKSLSLPQPEGRLKTAEKELSGLFNREIIFTENPRNIESAKIIPEGCKLRLEMIVQGEKKIAYAGFKSWKQNDLYPDDFTKRYHSIAYGMDQETLYLSVGLLNTSYREEYSFWVNSKDTVIATWRPNVTYLPEQPDMVWKFTGNFKS
;
A
#
# COMPACT_ATOMS: atom_id res chain seq x y z
N MET A 1 3.53 -19.61 20.85
CA MET A 1 4.15 -18.42 21.47
C MET A 1 5.31 -18.72 22.43
N ASN A 2 5.40 -19.88 23.05
CA ASN A 2 6.39 -20.18 24.10
C ASN A 2 7.88 -20.00 23.72
N GLU A 3 8.21 -19.93 22.44
CA GLU A 3 9.60 -19.79 21.98
C GLU A 3 10.03 -18.32 21.74
N LEU A 4 9.08 -17.38 21.63
CA LEU A 4 9.40 -15.99 21.38
C LEU A 4 9.36 -15.15 22.66
N ASN A 5 10.20 -14.13 22.72
CA ASN A 5 10.20 -13.16 23.80
C ASN A 5 9.12 -12.09 23.58
N PRO A 6 8.01 -12.09 24.36
CA PRO A 6 6.89 -11.18 24.13
C PRO A 6 7.23 -9.71 24.39
N PHE A 7 8.21 -9.42 25.27
CA PHE A 7 8.70 -8.06 25.48
C PHE A 7 9.39 -7.50 24.22
N LYS A 8 10.08 -8.35 23.44
CA LYS A 8 10.72 -7.94 22.20
C LYS A 8 9.71 -7.67 21.11
N LEU A 9 8.63 -8.46 21.04
CA LEU A 9 7.52 -8.21 20.13
C LEU A 9 6.79 -6.90 20.48
N ALA A 10 6.56 -6.62 21.76
CA ALA A 10 5.96 -5.35 22.18
C ALA A 10 6.86 -4.15 21.82
N LYS A 11 8.20 -4.26 22.05
CA LYS A 11 9.16 -3.22 21.67
C LYS A 11 9.22 -3.00 20.14
N MET A 12 9.06 -4.05 19.37
CA MET A 12 8.92 -3.93 17.90
C MET A 12 7.75 -3.02 17.54
N LEU A 13 6.58 -3.26 18.15
CA LEU A 13 5.38 -2.44 17.90
C LEU A 13 5.59 -0.99 18.38
N GLU A 14 6.29 -0.78 19.49
CA GLU A 14 6.60 0.56 19.99
C GLU A 14 7.55 1.32 19.04
N GLU A 15 8.62 0.68 18.55
CA GLU A 15 9.55 1.32 17.63
C GLU A 15 8.89 1.58 16.28
N LEU A 16 8.06 0.66 15.78
CA LEU A 16 7.26 0.85 14.58
C LEU A 16 6.30 2.04 14.70
N GLU A 17 5.52 2.13 15.79
CA GLU A 17 4.57 3.22 16.04
C GLU A 17 5.25 4.59 16.13
N ASN A 18 6.45 4.66 16.68
CA ASN A 18 7.20 5.91 16.84
C ASN A 18 7.98 6.33 15.59
N THR A 19 8.17 5.43 14.64
CA THR A 19 9.06 5.64 13.48
C THR A 19 8.30 5.76 12.17
N VAL A 20 7.23 4.97 11.99
CA VAL A 20 6.49 4.87 10.73
C VAL A 20 4.98 4.92 10.97
N GLU A 21 4.22 5.50 10.06
CA GLU A 21 2.76 5.45 10.10
C GLU A 21 2.28 4.10 9.58
N LEU A 22 2.07 3.13 10.49
CA LEU A 22 1.51 1.83 10.16
C LEU A 22 -0.03 1.85 10.23
N HIS A 23 -0.66 1.03 9.37
CA HIS A 23 -2.10 0.80 9.41
C HIS A 23 -2.43 -0.56 10.00
N SER A 24 -1.76 -1.63 9.57
CA SER A 24 -1.93 -2.95 10.18
C SER A 24 -0.66 -3.81 10.00
N ILE A 25 -0.51 -4.79 10.88
CA ILE A 25 0.58 -5.76 10.88
C ILE A 25 0.06 -7.14 11.25
N SER A 26 0.55 -8.17 10.54
CA SER A 26 0.39 -9.59 10.91
C SER A 26 1.74 -10.28 10.83
N VAL A 27 2.15 -10.92 11.91
CA VAL A 27 3.42 -11.67 12.03
C VAL A 27 3.10 -13.14 12.29
N ARG A 28 3.69 -14.00 11.48
CA ARG A 28 3.64 -15.46 11.65
C ARG A 28 5.02 -15.99 12.02
N TYR A 29 5.04 -16.92 12.95
CA TYR A 29 6.22 -17.69 13.34
C TYR A 29 5.88 -19.17 13.29
N LYS A 30 6.64 -19.98 12.54
CA LYS A 30 6.36 -21.40 12.30
C LYS A 30 4.92 -21.66 11.78
N GLY A 31 4.38 -20.73 11.00
CA GLY A 31 3.03 -20.80 10.46
C GLY A 31 1.92 -20.24 11.35
N GLU A 32 2.17 -20.09 12.66
CA GLU A 32 1.18 -19.59 13.61
C GLU A 32 1.24 -18.07 13.73
N LYS A 33 0.10 -17.40 13.87
CA LYS A 33 0.02 -15.96 14.11
C LYS A 33 0.50 -15.65 15.53
N VAL A 34 1.50 -14.77 15.66
CA VAL A 34 2.10 -14.39 16.94
C VAL A 34 1.90 -12.90 17.28
N VAL A 35 1.72 -12.05 16.28
CA VAL A 35 1.30 -10.65 16.43
C VAL A 35 0.26 -10.37 15.36
N GLU A 36 -0.82 -9.71 15.76
CA GLU A 36 -1.86 -9.23 14.87
C GLU A 36 -2.42 -7.93 15.46
N GLY A 37 -2.35 -6.84 14.71
CA GLY A 37 -2.80 -5.54 15.21
C GLY A 37 -2.98 -4.50 14.12
N ALA A 38 -3.88 -3.55 14.38
CA ALA A 38 -4.12 -2.42 13.50
C ALA A 38 -4.15 -1.11 14.30
N TRP A 39 -3.62 -0.06 13.70
CA TRP A 39 -3.65 1.30 14.25
C TRP A 39 -4.97 1.98 13.88
N ALA A 40 -5.85 2.17 14.87
CA ALA A 40 -7.12 2.86 14.62
C ALA A 40 -6.87 4.21 13.90
N PRO A 41 -7.64 4.54 12.83
CA PRO A 41 -8.94 3.98 12.44
C PRO A 41 -8.89 2.74 11.54
N PHE A 42 -7.72 2.27 11.16
CA PHE A 42 -7.59 1.08 10.32
C PHE A 42 -7.92 -0.20 11.10
N SER A 43 -8.27 -1.25 10.40
CA SER A 43 -8.61 -2.55 10.98
C SER A 43 -7.89 -3.70 10.27
N MET A 44 -7.94 -4.89 10.87
CA MET A 44 -7.36 -6.09 10.27
C MET A 44 -8.24 -6.67 9.13
N GLU A 45 -9.51 -6.27 9.09
CA GLU A 45 -10.49 -6.79 8.12
C GLU A 45 -10.51 -5.99 6.81
N GLU A 46 -10.06 -4.72 6.84
CA GLU A 46 -10.10 -3.86 5.66
C GLU A 46 -8.90 -4.10 4.74
N PRO A 47 -9.12 -4.58 3.50
CA PRO A 47 -8.04 -4.70 2.53
C PRO A 47 -7.59 -3.32 2.05
N GLN A 48 -6.27 -3.16 1.90
CA GLN A 48 -5.66 -1.92 1.43
C GLN A 48 -4.93 -2.12 0.11
N MET A 49 -4.82 -1.02 -0.65
CA MET A 49 -4.06 -1.00 -1.90
C MET A 49 -2.59 -1.30 -1.62
N LEU A 50 -2.09 -2.34 -2.23
CA LEU A 50 -0.72 -2.82 -2.02
C LEU A 50 0.34 -2.06 -2.80
N HIS A 51 -0.06 -1.13 -3.68
CA HIS A 51 0.87 -0.47 -4.59
C HIS A 51 1.79 -1.50 -5.27
N SER A 52 3.09 -1.26 -5.32
CA SER A 52 4.06 -2.12 -6.00
C SER A 52 4.24 -3.52 -5.41
N LEU A 53 3.75 -3.78 -4.19
CA LEU A 53 3.71 -5.15 -3.67
C LEU A 53 2.84 -6.06 -4.56
N SER A 54 1.88 -5.51 -5.30
CA SER A 54 1.05 -6.24 -6.27
C SER A 54 1.87 -6.99 -7.34
N LYS A 55 3.08 -6.53 -7.64
CA LYS A 55 4.01 -7.14 -8.62
C LYS A 55 4.29 -8.63 -8.34
N ILE A 56 4.19 -9.05 -7.07
CA ILE A 56 4.38 -10.45 -6.69
C ILE A 56 3.34 -11.36 -7.35
N GLY A 57 2.10 -10.88 -7.50
CA GLY A 57 1.04 -11.63 -8.19
C GLY A 57 1.37 -11.85 -9.66
N THR A 58 1.86 -10.80 -10.33
CA THR A 58 2.31 -10.89 -11.73
C THR A 58 3.50 -11.85 -11.88
N SER A 59 4.49 -11.76 -10.97
CA SER A 59 5.62 -12.67 -10.97
C SER A 59 5.18 -14.14 -10.83
N ILE A 60 4.26 -14.44 -9.91
CA ILE A 60 3.73 -15.80 -9.73
C ILE A 60 2.99 -16.27 -10.99
N CYS A 61 2.22 -15.40 -11.65
CA CYS A 61 1.53 -15.76 -12.90
C CYS A 61 2.51 -16.04 -14.05
N VAL A 62 3.59 -15.27 -14.17
CA VAL A 62 4.69 -15.56 -15.10
C VAL A 62 5.31 -16.92 -14.76
N GLY A 63 5.52 -17.20 -13.46
CA GLY A 63 6.02 -18.50 -12.99
C GLY A 63 5.16 -19.68 -13.44
N PHE A 64 3.84 -19.56 -13.40
CA PHE A 64 2.94 -20.58 -13.94
C PHE A 64 3.07 -20.75 -15.46
N ALA A 65 3.18 -19.63 -16.19
CA ALA A 65 3.32 -19.70 -17.64
C ALA A 65 4.64 -20.37 -18.06
N VAL A 66 5.73 -20.10 -17.31
CA VAL A 66 7.04 -20.73 -17.56
C VAL A 66 7.02 -22.21 -17.16
N ASP A 67 6.43 -22.58 -16.03
CA ASP A 67 6.33 -23.96 -15.58
C ASP A 67 5.50 -24.83 -16.53
N GLU A 68 4.49 -24.25 -17.18
CA GLU A 68 3.68 -24.90 -18.20
C GLU A 68 4.34 -24.90 -19.60
N GLY A 69 5.55 -24.35 -19.76
CA GLY A 69 6.26 -24.27 -21.04
C GLY A 69 5.60 -23.36 -22.08
N LYS A 70 4.76 -22.41 -21.65
CA LYS A 70 4.06 -21.44 -22.50
C LYS A 70 4.83 -20.14 -22.70
N LEU A 71 5.85 -19.93 -21.87
CA LEU A 71 6.71 -18.77 -21.86
C LEU A 71 8.10 -19.18 -21.38
N HIS A 72 9.16 -18.53 -21.93
CA HIS A 72 10.51 -18.70 -21.40
C HIS A 72 11.09 -17.34 -21.00
N LEU A 73 12.00 -17.34 -20.03
CA LEU A 73 12.59 -16.09 -19.54
C LEU A 73 13.44 -15.38 -20.60
N GLU A 74 14.03 -16.14 -21.51
CA GLU A 74 14.87 -15.68 -22.61
C GLU A 74 14.07 -15.20 -23.83
N ASP A 75 12.76 -15.47 -23.85
CA ASP A 75 11.89 -15.02 -24.94
C ASP A 75 11.91 -13.50 -25.07
N LYS A 76 11.91 -13.02 -26.29
CA LYS A 76 11.71 -11.60 -26.57
C LYS A 76 10.24 -11.26 -26.30
N PHE A 77 9.99 -10.42 -25.28
CA PHE A 77 8.63 -10.12 -24.88
C PHE A 77 7.79 -9.53 -26.03
N LEU A 78 8.45 -8.84 -26.91
CA LEU A 78 7.82 -8.18 -28.06
C LEU A 78 7.14 -9.17 -29.01
N ASP A 79 7.58 -10.44 -29.06
CA ASP A 79 6.96 -11.46 -29.91
C ASP A 79 5.52 -11.80 -29.48
N TYR A 80 5.15 -11.46 -28.23
CA TYR A 80 3.82 -11.69 -27.67
C TYR A 80 2.89 -10.47 -27.72
N VAL A 81 3.44 -9.27 -27.96
CA VAL A 81 2.68 -8.01 -27.89
C VAL A 81 2.89 -7.14 -29.15
N ARG A 82 3.32 -7.73 -30.27
CA ARG A 82 3.60 -6.99 -31.52
C ARG A 82 2.40 -6.23 -32.07
N GLU A 83 1.20 -6.70 -31.84
CA GLU A 83 -0.03 -6.06 -32.29
C GLU A 83 -0.27 -4.71 -31.60
N ASP A 84 0.35 -4.50 -30.43
CA ASP A 84 0.23 -3.29 -29.63
C ASP A 84 1.36 -2.28 -29.91
N LEU A 85 2.28 -2.57 -30.86
CA LEU A 85 3.34 -1.64 -31.20
C LEU A 85 2.80 -0.34 -31.80
N PRO A 86 3.33 0.83 -31.39
CA PRO A 86 3.09 2.06 -32.13
C PRO A 86 3.75 2.03 -33.53
N ASP A 87 3.33 2.91 -34.42
CA ASP A 87 3.90 3.02 -35.77
C ASP A 87 5.41 3.36 -35.74
N GLU A 88 5.83 4.12 -34.72
CA GLU A 88 7.21 4.44 -34.43
C GLU A 88 7.54 3.98 -33.01
N TYR A 89 8.58 3.18 -32.84
CA TYR A 89 9.06 2.69 -31.54
C TYR A 89 10.60 2.58 -31.54
N ASP A 90 11.18 2.50 -30.35
CA ASP A 90 12.63 2.32 -30.21
C ASP A 90 13.01 0.86 -30.52
N GLU A 91 13.84 0.66 -31.56
CA GLU A 91 14.31 -0.68 -31.96
C GLU A 91 15.03 -1.43 -30.82
N ALA A 92 15.48 -0.74 -29.78
CA ALA A 92 16.04 -1.36 -28.59
C ALA A 92 15.06 -2.32 -27.89
N LEU A 93 13.74 -2.13 -28.04
CA LEU A 93 12.70 -3.04 -27.53
C LEU A 93 12.86 -4.48 -28.05
N GLU A 94 13.37 -4.66 -29.28
CA GLU A 94 13.61 -5.98 -29.88
C GLU A 94 14.62 -6.84 -29.09
N ASN A 95 15.38 -6.24 -28.18
CA ASN A 95 16.37 -6.94 -27.37
C ASN A 95 15.91 -7.29 -25.97
N ILE A 96 14.80 -6.71 -25.51
CA ILE A 96 14.30 -6.91 -24.14
C ILE A 96 13.68 -8.30 -24.02
N THR A 97 14.08 -9.03 -23.00
CA THR A 97 13.54 -10.35 -22.66
C THR A 97 12.50 -10.27 -21.54
N VAL A 98 11.76 -11.36 -21.35
CA VAL A 98 10.87 -11.49 -20.18
C VAL A 98 11.67 -11.40 -18.89
N TYR A 99 12.90 -11.93 -18.86
CA TYR A 99 13.81 -11.80 -17.72
C TYR A 99 14.13 -10.32 -17.41
N ASP A 100 14.42 -9.52 -18.44
CA ASP A 100 14.73 -8.09 -18.24
C ASP A 100 13.55 -7.29 -17.68
N LEU A 101 12.33 -7.64 -18.08
CA LEU A 101 11.11 -7.06 -17.48
C LEU A 101 11.00 -7.40 -15.99
N LEU A 102 11.15 -8.69 -15.61
CA LEU A 102 11.05 -9.15 -14.24
C LEU A 102 12.13 -8.58 -13.32
N THR A 103 13.30 -8.29 -13.88
CA THR A 103 14.48 -7.78 -13.14
C THR A 103 14.64 -6.26 -13.21
N MET A 104 13.71 -5.55 -13.86
CA MET A 104 13.79 -4.09 -14.04
C MET A 104 15.03 -3.64 -14.82
N GLN A 105 15.37 -4.37 -15.87
CA GLN A 105 16.53 -4.10 -16.75
C GLN A 105 16.12 -3.79 -18.19
N ALA A 106 14.92 -3.26 -18.40
CA ALA A 106 14.42 -2.89 -19.73
C ALA A 106 14.97 -1.55 -20.28
N GLY A 107 15.93 -0.93 -19.58
CA GLY A 107 16.54 0.33 -20.02
C GLY A 107 15.59 1.52 -20.01
N SER A 108 14.59 1.56 -19.14
CA SER A 108 13.66 2.69 -19.01
C SER A 108 14.36 3.89 -18.37
N PRO A 109 14.48 5.06 -19.04
CA PRO A 109 15.14 6.23 -18.47
C PRO A 109 14.32 6.86 -17.33
N GLU A 110 13.00 6.71 -17.37
CA GLU A 110 12.05 7.22 -16.38
C GLU A 110 11.04 6.13 -15.98
N CYS A 111 10.56 6.21 -14.75
CA CYS A 111 9.56 5.28 -14.25
C CYS A 111 8.15 5.66 -14.73
N CYS A 112 7.56 4.86 -15.60
CA CYS A 112 6.13 4.91 -15.91
C CYS A 112 5.33 4.30 -14.74
N ASN A 113 5.12 5.08 -13.69
CA ASN A 113 4.41 4.62 -12.48
C ASN A 113 2.87 4.66 -12.65
N ASN A 114 2.15 4.27 -11.60
CA ASN A 114 0.68 4.30 -11.60
C ASN A 114 0.10 5.69 -11.89
N VAL A 115 0.76 6.78 -11.50
CA VAL A 115 0.32 8.15 -11.81
C VAL A 115 0.49 8.46 -13.29
N TRP A 116 1.58 7.98 -13.91
CA TRP A 116 1.78 8.10 -15.34
C TRP A 116 0.68 7.39 -16.12
N PHE A 117 0.42 6.12 -15.81
CA PHE A 117 -0.62 5.32 -16.45
C PHE A 117 -2.03 5.89 -16.23
N SER A 118 -2.33 6.42 -15.04
CA SER A 118 -3.65 6.99 -14.74
C SER A 118 -4.02 8.22 -15.56
N ARG A 119 -3.07 8.84 -16.26
CA ARG A 119 -3.30 9.95 -17.19
C ARG A 119 -3.68 9.49 -18.59
N LEU A 120 -3.56 8.18 -18.86
CA LEU A 120 -3.89 7.59 -20.15
C LEU A 120 -5.32 7.06 -20.11
N GLU A 121 -6.14 7.48 -21.07
CA GLU A 121 -7.53 7.01 -21.18
C GLU A 121 -7.60 5.59 -21.76
N LYS A 122 -6.61 5.19 -22.57
CA LYS A 122 -6.52 3.90 -23.26
C LYS A 122 -5.10 3.63 -23.78
N ASP A 123 -4.93 2.46 -24.39
CA ASP A 123 -3.70 2.05 -25.11
C ASP A 123 -2.46 2.06 -24.19
N TRP A 124 -2.62 1.55 -22.96
CA TRP A 124 -1.55 1.60 -21.96
C TRP A 124 -0.28 0.89 -22.42
N GLU A 125 -0.42 -0.29 -23.03
CA GLU A 125 0.74 -1.04 -23.57
C GLU A 125 1.41 -0.26 -24.69
N LYS A 126 0.64 0.18 -25.69
CA LYS A 126 1.13 0.96 -26.83
C LYS A 126 1.87 2.23 -26.37
N ASN A 127 1.33 2.93 -25.37
CA ASN A 127 1.97 4.14 -24.84
C ASN A 127 3.29 3.83 -24.14
N TRP A 128 3.39 2.72 -23.39
CA TRP A 128 4.65 2.34 -22.75
C TRP A 128 5.69 1.84 -23.77
N LEU A 129 5.27 1.09 -24.78
CA LEU A 129 6.12 0.65 -25.88
C LEU A 129 6.69 1.83 -26.69
N GLY A 130 5.95 2.95 -26.77
CA GLY A 130 6.41 4.19 -27.39
C GLY A 130 7.46 4.98 -26.57
N GLN A 131 7.77 4.57 -25.33
CA GLN A 131 8.78 5.28 -24.53
C GLN A 131 10.19 4.90 -24.96
N PRO A 132 11.15 5.86 -25.00
CA PRO A 132 12.54 5.59 -25.38
C PRO A 132 13.22 4.61 -24.41
N LYS A 133 14.24 3.90 -24.88
CA LYS A 133 15.03 2.97 -24.07
C LYS A 133 16.52 3.31 -24.10
N LEU A 134 17.19 3.12 -22.97
CA LEU A 134 18.64 3.22 -22.84
C LEU A 134 19.26 1.88 -23.31
N LYS A 135 19.53 1.76 -24.59
CA LYS A 135 19.96 0.51 -25.24
C LYS A 135 21.15 -0.16 -24.55
N GLU A 136 22.13 0.62 -24.08
CA GLU A 136 23.34 0.09 -23.44
C GLU A 136 23.08 -0.48 -22.04
N ASP A 137 21.95 -0.12 -21.42
CA ASP A 137 21.56 -0.52 -20.07
C ASP A 137 20.70 -1.78 -20.06
N ILE A 138 20.09 -2.16 -21.19
CA ILE A 138 19.23 -3.33 -21.30
C ILE A 138 19.98 -4.58 -20.87
N GLY A 139 19.40 -5.34 -19.94
CA GLY A 139 19.97 -6.56 -19.37
C GLY A 139 21.15 -6.33 -18.42
N LYS A 140 21.52 -5.07 -18.09
CA LYS A 140 22.71 -4.74 -17.30
C LYS A 140 22.44 -3.84 -16.11
N VAL A 141 21.59 -2.81 -16.28
CA VAL A 141 21.39 -1.75 -15.29
C VAL A 141 19.96 -1.79 -14.77
N PHE A 142 19.82 -1.66 -13.45
CA PHE A 142 18.52 -1.56 -12.79
C PHE A 142 17.91 -0.18 -13.03
N HIS A 143 16.74 -0.17 -13.67
CA HIS A 143 15.87 1.00 -13.82
C HIS A 143 14.45 0.64 -13.40
N TYR A 144 14.06 1.07 -12.21
CA TYR A 144 12.73 0.76 -11.71
C TYR A 144 11.64 1.40 -12.58
N ASP A 145 10.80 0.56 -13.19
CA ASP A 145 9.71 1.00 -14.04
C ASP A 145 8.47 0.10 -13.86
N SER A 146 7.33 0.68 -13.55
CA SER A 146 6.10 -0.10 -13.42
C SER A 146 5.54 -0.60 -14.74
N GLY A 147 5.96 -0.04 -15.87
CA GLY A 147 5.71 -0.60 -17.20
C GLY A 147 6.30 -1.99 -17.37
N CYS A 148 7.53 -2.22 -16.84
CA CYS A 148 8.13 -3.57 -16.79
C CYS A 148 7.28 -4.60 -16.03
N SER A 149 6.36 -4.15 -15.18
CA SER A 149 5.46 -5.03 -14.43
C SER A 149 4.05 -5.07 -15.00
N TYR A 150 3.64 -4.01 -15.71
CA TYR A 150 2.38 -3.99 -16.43
C TYR A 150 2.43 -4.94 -17.64
N THR A 151 3.42 -4.79 -18.51
CA THR A 151 3.59 -5.58 -19.74
C THR A 151 3.54 -7.11 -19.55
N PRO A 152 4.11 -7.72 -18.49
CA PRO A 152 3.89 -9.14 -18.23
C PRO A 152 2.43 -9.54 -17.96
N SER A 153 1.54 -8.62 -17.56
CA SER A 153 0.14 -8.94 -17.29
C SER A 153 -0.67 -9.25 -18.57
N PRO A 154 -0.70 -8.39 -19.63
CA PRO A 154 -1.27 -8.77 -20.92
C PRO A 154 -0.55 -9.95 -21.56
N LEU A 155 0.78 -10.04 -21.45
CA LEU A 155 1.55 -11.18 -21.95
C LEU A 155 1.07 -12.51 -21.32
N VAL A 156 0.93 -12.58 -20.00
CA VAL A 156 0.36 -13.74 -19.30
C VAL A 156 -1.06 -14.01 -19.81
N THR A 157 -1.89 -12.97 -19.99
CA THR A 157 -3.25 -13.15 -20.50
C THR A 157 -3.25 -13.79 -21.88
N THR A 158 -2.35 -13.38 -22.76
CA THR A 158 -2.19 -13.94 -24.12
C THR A 158 -1.81 -15.43 -24.08
N VAL A 159 -0.78 -15.80 -23.31
CA VAL A 159 -0.27 -17.20 -23.31
C VAL A 159 -1.08 -18.15 -22.44
N MET A 160 -1.74 -17.66 -21.38
CA MET A 160 -2.52 -18.47 -20.45
C MET A 160 -4.01 -18.50 -20.78
N GLY A 161 -4.51 -17.53 -21.57
CA GLY A 161 -5.94 -17.38 -21.89
C GLY A 161 -6.79 -16.83 -20.73
N GLU A 162 -6.15 -16.39 -19.65
CA GLU A 162 -6.80 -15.83 -18.46
C GLU A 162 -5.96 -14.68 -17.88
N ASN A 163 -6.61 -13.66 -17.31
CA ASN A 163 -5.88 -12.57 -16.64
C ASN A 163 -5.25 -13.00 -15.31
N CYS A 164 -4.28 -12.23 -14.84
CA CYS A 164 -3.51 -12.54 -13.63
C CYS A 164 -4.40 -12.75 -12.40
N LEU A 165 -5.44 -11.92 -12.19
CA LEU A 165 -6.35 -12.10 -11.05
C LEU A 165 -7.09 -13.44 -11.12
N SER A 166 -7.60 -13.82 -12.29
CA SER A 166 -8.31 -15.09 -12.46
C SER A 166 -7.41 -16.30 -12.15
N ILE A 167 -6.16 -16.27 -12.63
CA ILE A 167 -5.16 -17.29 -12.34
C ILE A 167 -4.86 -17.34 -10.84
N MET A 168 -4.52 -16.21 -10.23
CA MET A 168 -4.21 -16.11 -8.80
C MET A 168 -5.39 -16.52 -7.93
N GLN A 169 -6.62 -16.11 -8.29
CA GLN A 169 -7.82 -16.45 -7.52
C GLN A 169 -8.00 -17.97 -7.46
N LYS A 170 -8.01 -18.63 -8.59
CA LYS A 170 -8.27 -20.07 -8.70
C LYS A 170 -7.15 -20.94 -8.11
N ARG A 171 -5.88 -20.57 -8.40
CA ARG A 171 -4.72 -21.40 -8.07
C ARG A 171 -4.14 -21.14 -6.69
N VAL A 172 -4.32 -19.90 -6.16
CA VAL A 172 -3.66 -19.47 -4.92
C VAL A 172 -4.67 -18.95 -3.90
N PHE A 173 -5.40 -17.89 -4.21
CA PHE A 173 -6.18 -17.18 -3.20
C PHE A 173 -7.34 -18.00 -2.63
N ASP A 174 -8.08 -18.75 -3.47
CA ASP A 174 -9.15 -19.63 -3.00
C ASP A 174 -8.59 -20.75 -2.10
N LYS A 175 -7.42 -21.29 -2.42
CA LYS A 175 -6.73 -22.31 -1.62
C LYS A 175 -6.22 -21.79 -0.28
N LEU A 176 -5.85 -20.52 -0.24
CA LEU A 176 -5.47 -19.81 1.00
C LEU A 176 -6.69 -19.33 1.80
N GLY A 177 -7.89 -19.38 1.24
CA GLY A 177 -9.13 -18.96 1.90
C GLY A 177 -9.33 -17.44 1.91
N PHE A 178 -8.77 -16.70 0.93
CA PHE A 178 -8.82 -15.22 0.92
C PHE A 178 -10.20 -14.66 0.52
N GLY A 179 -11.09 -15.47 -0.04
CA GLY A 179 -12.31 -14.97 -0.66
C GLY A 179 -12.02 -14.18 -1.94
N LYS A 180 -12.94 -13.32 -2.34
CA LYS A 180 -12.80 -12.52 -3.56
C LYS A 180 -11.81 -11.38 -3.37
N ILE A 181 -10.77 -11.36 -4.20
CA ILE A 181 -9.76 -10.31 -4.21
C ILE A 181 -10.07 -9.27 -5.27
N ASN A 182 -9.72 -8.02 -5.00
CA ASN A 182 -9.77 -6.93 -5.96
C ASN A 182 -8.36 -6.62 -6.48
N TRP A 183 -8.24 -6.52 -7.80
CA TRP A 183 -7.03 -6.06 -8.48
C TRP A 183 -7.45 -5.19 -9.66
N LEU A 184 -7.03 -3.93 -9.67
CA LEU A 184 -7.38 -2.96 -10.70
C LEU A 184 -6.95 -3.44 -12.10
N THR A 185 -7.65 -2.95 -13.10
CA THR A 185 -7.37 -3.24 -14.52
C THR A 185 -7.03 -1.97 -15.30
N SER A 186 -6.31 -2.15 -16.39
CA SER A 186 -6.19 -1.15 -17.45
C SER A 186 -7.52 -0.95 -18.17
N PRO A 187 -7.67 0.09 -19.00
CA PRO A 187 -8.85 0.27 -19.87
C PRO A 187 -9.08 -0.92 -20.81
N GLU A 188 -8.03 -1.65 -21.18
CA GLU A 188 -8.08 -2.85 -22.04
C GLU A 188 -8.51 -4.12 -21.27
N GLY A 189 -8.68 -4.03 -19.94
CA GLY A 189 -9.15 -5.13 -19.09
C GLY A 189 -8.06 -6.04 -18.54
N HIS A 190 -6.78 -5.74 -18.77
CA HIS A 190 -5.65 -6.45 -18.15
C HIS A 190 -5.42 -5.96 -16.73
N ASN A 191 -5.05 -6.84 -15.79
CA ASN A 191 -4.66 -6.37 -14.46
C ASN A 191 -3.47 -5.42 -14.56
N THR A 192 -3.41 -4.41 -13.67
CA THR A 192 -2.37 -3.37 -13.70
C THR A 192 -0.95 -3.92 -13.48
N GLY A 193 -0.82 -5.20 -13.12
CA GLY A 193 0.45 -5.89 -12.98
C GLY A 193 1.39 -5.33 -11.91
N GLY A 194 1.63 -4.04 -11.98
CA GLY A 194 2.58 -3.32 -11.12
C GLY A 194 2.01 -2.73 -9.83
N TRP A 195 0.67 -2.65 -9.70
CA TRP A 195 -0.05 -2.06 -8.55
C TRP A 195 -1.50 -2.51 -8.52
N GLY A 196 -2.29 -1.97 -7.58
CA GLY A 196 -3.75 -2.04 -7.62
C GLY A 196 -4.37 -3.34 -7.09
N MET A 197 -3.61 -4.27 -6.52
CA MET A 197 -4.13 -5.39 -5.73
C MET A 197 -4.45 -4.90 -4.32
N TYR A 198 -5.51 -5.47 -3.71
CA TYR A 198 -5.96 -5.14 -2.36
C TYR A 198 -5.95 -6.39 -1.50
N LEU A 199 -5.17 -6.37 -0.41
CA LEU A 199 -5.13 -7.44 0.60
C LEU A 199 -5.11 -6.84 2.00
N THR A 200 -5.52 -7.63 3.00
CA THR A 200 -5.31 -7.35 4.41
C THR A 200 -3.89 -7.75 4.84
N ALA A 201 -3.41 -7.25 5.99
CA ALA A 201 -2.11 -7.65 6.52
C ALA A 201 -2.03 -9.17 6.81
N ASP A 202 -3.13 -9.79 7.23
CA ASP A 202 -3.19 -11.24 7.44
C ASP A 202 -3.07 -12.02 6.12
N GLN A 203 -3.75 -11.57 5.06
CA GLN A 203 -3.60 -12.16 3.73
C GLN A 203 -2.18 -12.01 3.19
N ILE A 204 -1.55 -10.85 3.40
CA ILE A 204 -0.15 -10.62 3.00
C ILE A 204 0.78 -11.57 3.76
N SER A 205 0.64 -11.70 5.10
CA SER A 205 1.47 -12.60 5.90
C SER A 205 1.24 -14.08 5.56
N THR A 206 0.00 -14.44 5.17
CA THR A 206 -0.34 -15.79 4.70
C THR A 206 0.33 -16.10 3.35
N LEU A 207 0.33 -15.13 2.43
CA LEU A 207 1.06 -15.25 1.16
C LEU A 207 2.58 -15.35 1.40
N ALA A 208 3.13 -14.56 2.34
CA ALA A 208 4.52 -14.68 2.75
C ALA A 208 4.84 -16.07 3.33
N GLN A 209 3.94 -16.62 4.13
CA GLN A 209 4.08 -17.98 4.67
C GLN A 209 4.08 -19.04 3.54
N LEU A 210 3.25 -18.89 2.51
CA LEU A 210 3.28 -19.76 1.33
C LEU A 210 4.65 -19.73 0.64
N LEU A 211 5.25 -18.52 0.49
CA LEU A 211 6.58 -18.37 -0.11
C LEU A 211 7.66 -19.04 0.76
N LEU A 212 7.62 -18.88 2.08
CA LEU A 212 8.54 -19.57 3.02
C LEU A 212 8.43 -21.09 2.93
N GLN A 213 7.23 -21.61 2.67
CA GLN A 213 6.96 -23.03 2.46
C GLN A 213 7.23 -23.48 1.02
N LYS A 214 7.95 -22.63 0.24
CA LYS A 214 8.31 -22.92 -1.14
C LYS A 214 7.09 -23.29 -2.02
N GLY A 215 5.97 -22.61 -1.79
CA GLY A 215 4.73 -22.80 -2.53
C GLY A 215 3.87 -23.99 -2.11
N ASN A 216 4.28 -24.77 -1.11
CA ASN A 216 3.48 -25.84 -0.56
C ASN A 216 2.54 -25.32 0.53
N TRP A 217 1.25 -25.60 0.40
CA TRP A 217 0.24 -25.23 1.38
C TRP A 217 -0.56 -26.45 1.80
N LYS A 218 -0.43 -26.87 3.05
CA LYS A 218 -1.13 -28.04 3.62
C LYS A 218 -0.98 -29.32 2.79
N GLY A 219 0.20 -29.51 2.18
CA GLY A 219 0.54 -30.68 1.39
C GLY A 219 0.23 -30.55 -0.11
N GLU A 220 -0.40 -29.47 -0.57
CA GLU A 220 -0.63 -29.15 -1.98
C GLU A 220 0.39 -28.13 -2.49
N GLN A 221 1.04 -28.39 -3.63
CA GLN A 221 1.95 -27.45 -4.27
C GLN A 221 1.13 -26.43 -5.06
N LEU A 222 0.93 -25.24 -4.51
CA LEU A 222 0.13 -24.17 -5.12
C LEU A 222 0.92 -23.33 -6.13
N VAL A 223 2.21 -23.09 -5.87
CA VAL A 223 3.11 -22.34 -6.75
C VAL A 223 4.35 -23.20 -6.97
N PRO A 224 4.89 -23.32 -8.20
CA PRO A 224 6.07 -24.15 -8.45
C PRO A 224 7.23 -23.80 -7.52
N GLN A 225 7.78 -24.81 -6.81
CA GLN A 225 8.85 -24.61 -5.82
C GLN A 225 10.04 -23.90 -6.43
N TRP A 226 10.49 -24.36 -7.61
CA TRP A 226 11.65 -23.81 -8.29
C TRP A 226 11.46 -22.31 -8.62
N TRP A 227 10.22 -21.88 -8.96
CA TRP A 227 9.95 -20.47 -9.25
C TRP A 227 10.13 -19.60 -8.01
N ILE A 228 9.63 -20.04 -6.85
CA ILE A 228 9.80 -19.31 -5.60
C ILE A 228 11.28 -19.21 -5.19
N GLU A 229 12.03 -20.29 -5.37
CA GLU A 229 13.47 -20.30 -5.10
C GLU A 229 14.20 -19.30 -6.01
N GLU A 230 13.85 -19.25 -7.29
CA GLU A 230 14.43 -18.33 -8.27
C GLU A 230 13.98 -16.87 -8.06
N MET A 231 12.69 -16.63 -7.77
CA MET A 231 12.19 -15.27 -7.60
C MET A 231 12.77 -14.55 -6.37
N GLY A 232 13.23 -15.29 -5.37
CA GLY A 232 13.87 -14.73 -4.17
C GLY A 232 15.39 -14.58 -4.25
N GLN A 233 16.05 -14.93 -5.38
CA GLN A 233 17.50 -14.81 -5.55
C GLN A 233 17.94 -13.35 -5.72
N SER A 234 19.11 -13.01 -5.15
CA SER A 234 19.74 -11.69 -5.39
C SER A 234 20.29 -11.64 -6.81
N ARG A 235 19.68 -10.83 -7.69
CA ARG A 235 20.07 -10.75 -9.11
C ARG A 235 20.73 -9.44 -9.48
N VAL A 236 20.03 -8.34 -9.32
CA VAL A 236 20.48 -7.01 -9.75
C VAL A 236 20.60 -6.10 -8.54
N VAL A 237 21.72 -5.43 -8.38
CA VAL A 237 21.95 -4.47 -7.29
C VAL A 237 21.01 -3.28 -7.44
N ILE A 238 20.34 -2.89 -6.35
CA ILE A 238 19.55 -1.68 -6.30
C ILE A 238 20.46 -0.52 -5.90
N PRO A 239 20.71 0.47 -6.77
CA PRO A 239 21.58 1.60 -6.42
C PRO A 239 21.03 2.38 -5.21
N GLY A 240 21.90 2.71 -4.25
CA GLY A 240 21.55 3.48 -3.05
C GLY A 240 20.98 2.69 -1.89
N ASP A 241 20.76 1.38 -2.05
CA ASP A 241 20.20 0.52 -0.99
C ASP A 241 21.27 -0.32 -0.25
N GLU A 242 22.56 -0.02 -0.42
CA GLU A 242 23.67 -0.84 0.10
C GLU A 242 23.68 -1.02 1.61
N LYS A 243 23.04 -0.12 2.35
CA LYS A 243 22.94 -0.16 3.83
C LYS A 243 21.61 -0.70 4.35
N LYS A 244 20.67 -1.03 3.47
CA LYS A 244 19.37 -1.58 3.84
C LYS A 244 19.42 -3.09 3.93
N ALA A 245 18.39 -3.70 4.53
CA ALA A 245 18.22 -5.15 4.57
C ALA A 245 17.97 -5.76 3.18
N LEU A 246 17.44 -4.98 2.24
CA LEU A 246 17.06 -5.37 0.87
C LEU A 246 17.95 -4.61 -0.13
N THR A 247 18.95 -5.27 -0.69
CA THR A 247 20.00 -4.65 -1.52
C THR A 247 19.92 -5.02 -3.01
N HIS A 248 19.14 -6.02 -3.35
CA HIS A 248 19.02 -6.53 -4.72
C HIS A 248 17.56 -6.60 -5.15
N TYR A 249 17.36 -6.57 -6.46
CA TYR A 249 16.09 -6.90 -7.10
C TYR A 249 16.16 -8.29 -7.75
N ALA A 250 15.04 -8.97 -7.76
CA ALA A 250 14.87 -10.29 -8.35
C ALA A 250 13.62 -10.29 -9.27
N TYR A 251 12.82 -11.35 -9.32
CA TYR A 251 11.63 -11.38 -10.18
C TYR A 251 10.46 -10.64 -9.51
N HIS A 252 10.45 -9.32 -9.66
CA HIS A 252 9.46 -8.40 -9.04
C HIS A 252 9.41 -8.44 -7.51
N ILE A 253 10.51 -8.84 -6.88
CA ILE A 253 10.69 -8.85 -5.44
C ILE A 253 12.08 -8.33 -5.10
N LYS A 254 12.24 -7.72 -3.94
CA LYS A 254 13.55 -7.33 -3.42
C LYS A 254 14.17 -8.47 -2.61
N ALA A 255 15.47 -8.59 -2.66
CA ALA A 255 16.24 -9.64 -1.98
C ALA A 255 17.40 -9.04 -1.19
N GLY A 256 17.67 -9.62 -0.03
CA GLY A 256 18.81 -9.32 0.81
C GLY A 256 19.42 -10.59 1.39
N LYS A 257 20.42 -10.42 2.25
CA LYS A 257 21.13 -11.53 2.88
C LYS A 257 20.23 -12.33 3.84
N GLU A 258 19.43 -11.63 4.65
CA GLU A 258 18.65 -12.24 5.74
C GLU A 258 17.16 -12.36 5.42
N ILE A 259 16.65 -11.51 4.53
CA ILE A 259 15.25 -11.47 4.13
C ILE A 259 15.11 -11.31 2.61
N PHE A 260 13.94 -11.65 2.08
CA PHE A 260 13.44 -11.18 0.81
C PHE A 260 12.02 -10.64 1.00
N ALA A 261 11.63 -9.65 0.22
CA ALA A 261 10.39 -8.94 0.45
C ALA A 261 9.79 -8.34 -0.83
N ALA A 262 8.47 -8.41 -0.95
CA ALA A 262 7.75 -7.52 -1.84
C ALA A 262 7.45 -6.21 -1.10
N GLU A 263 7.73 -5.08 -1.75
CA GLU A 263 7.58 -3.74 -1.19
C GLU A 263 6.67 -2.89 -2.08
N GLY A 264 5.72 -2.20 -1.47
CA GLY A 264 4.85 -1.23 -2.12
C GLY A 264 5.07 0.18 -1.61
N ALA A 265 4.73 1.16 -2.44
CA ALA A 265 4.80 2.56 -2.06
C ALA A 265 4.11 2.80 -0.71
N PHE A 266 4.67 3.72 0.06
CA PHE A 266 4.18 4.10 1.38
C PHE A 266 4.23 2.99 2.44
N GLY A 267 5.15 2.00 2.27
CA GLY A 267 5.45 1.03 3.32
C GLY A 267 4.55 -0.20 3.37
N GLN A 268 4.00 -0.65 2.24
CA GLN A 268 3.36 -1.96 2.15
C GLN A 268 4.45 -3.02 2.08
N TYR A 269 4.40 -4.06 2.95
CA TYR A 269 5.41 -5.10 2.95
C TYR A 269 4.83 -6.49 3.06
N LEU A 270 5.39 -7.39 2.24
CA LEU A 270 5.40 -8.84 2.43
C LEU A 270 6.85 -9.22 2.71
N VAL A 271 7.16 -9.70 3.92
CA VAL A 271 8.54 -10.02 4.32
C VAL A 271 8.68 -11.50 4.66
N CYS A 272 9.70 -12.14 4.09
CA CYS A 272 10.09 -13.52 4.35
C CYS A 272 11.52 -13.57 4.88
N PHE A 273 11.73 -14.25 6.02
CA PHE A 273 13.06 -14.44 6.58
C PHE A 273 13.70 -15.71 6.02
N ARG A 274 14.98 -15.68 5.67
CA ARG A 274 15.65 -16.83 5.04
C ARG A 274 16.00 -17.95 6.02
N GLU A 275 16.42 -17.58 7.22
CA GLU A 275 16.90 -18.53 8.23
C GLU A 275 15.92 -18.74 9.38
N LEU A 276 14.93 -17.88 9.53
CA LEU A 276 13.90 -17.97 10.55
C LEU A 276 12.54 -18.28 9.91
N PRO A 277 11.70 -19.09 10.54
CA PRO A 277 10.36 -19.39 10.03
C PRO A 277 9.39 -18.23 10.33
N VAL A 278 9.73 -17.01 9.83
CA VAL A 278 9.00 -15.76 10.06
C VAL A 278 8.47 -15.22 8.76
N ALA A 279 7.17 -14.96 8.71
CA ALA A 279 6.45 -14.31 7.63
C ALA A 279 5.69 -13.09 8.16
N ILE A 280 5.80 -11.94 7.50
CA ILE A 280 5.18 -10.69 7.95
C ILE A 280 4.41 -10.04 6.80
N GLY A 281 3.20 -9.54 7.13
CA GLY A 281 2.40 -8.67 6.29
C GLY A 281 2.19 -7.32 6.96
N ILE A 282 2.42 -6.23 6.23
CA ILE A 282 2.28 -4.85 6.71
C ILE A 282 1.51 -4.03 5.69
N THR A 283 0.57 -3.21 6.19
CA THR A 283 -0.01 -2.10 5.45
C THR A 283 0.30 -0.78 6.17
N ALA A 284 0.52 0.29 5.41
CA ALA A 284 1.02 1.55 5.97
C ALA A 284 0.66 2.77 5.11
N GLY A 285 0.83 3.95 5.70
CA GLY A 285 0.88 5.25 5.04
C GLY A 285 2.16 6.01 5.40
N ALA A 286 3.31 5.33 5.27
CA ALA A 286 4.60 5.81 5.73
C ALA A 286 5.41 6.50 4.63
N ARG A 287 6.15 7.54 5.01
CA ARG A 287 7.17 8.17 4.15
C ARG A 287 8.49 7.40 4.19
N GLU A 288 8.80 6.82 5.33
CA GLU A 288 10.05 6.12 5.61
C GLU A 288 9.90 4.61 5.40
N TYR A 289 10.82 4.01 4.68
CA TYR A 289 10.84 2.58 4.35
C TYR A 289 11.68 1.78 5.36
N LEU A 290 11.35 1.90 6.65
CA LEU A 290 12.11 1.32 7.76
C LEU A 290 11.44 0.10 8.41
N ALA A 291 10.19 -0.21 8.08
CA ALA A 291 9.43 -1.24 8.77
C ALA A 291 10.06 -2.64 8.65
N ALA A 292 10.62 -2.98 7.49
CA ALA A 292 11.28 -4.27 7.28
C ALA A 292 12.54 -4.41 8.14
N ASP A 293 13.36 -3.36 8.25
CA ASP A 293 14.60 -3.35 9.06
C ASP A 293 14.29 -3.45 10.56
N ILE A 294 13.26 -2.73 11.03
CA ILE A 294 12.79 -2.80 12.43
C ILE A 294 12.28 -4.21 12.73
N CYS A 295 11.44 -4.78 11.86
CA CYS A 295 10.95 -6.14 12.03
C CYS A 295 12.11 -7.16 12.04
N LEU A 296 13.09 -7.03 11.15
CA LEU A 296 14.26 -7.91 11.10
C LEU A 296 15.02 -7.88 12.43
N LYS A 297 15.32 -6.70 12.95
CA LYS A 297 16.01 -6.52 14.24
C LYS A 297 15.26 -7.22 15.38
N TYR A 298 14.01 -6.88 15.58
CA TYR A 298 13.26 -7.36 16.74
C TYR A 298 12.83 -8.82 16.64
N MET A 299 12.56 -9.33 15.46
CA MET A 299 12.26 -10.76 15.31
C MET A 299 13.49 -11.63 15.59
N LYS A 300 14.69 -11.20 15.18
CA LYS A 300 15.94 -11.87 15.57
C LYS A 300 16.13 -11.85 17.09
N GLU A 301 15.89 -10.71 17.74
CA GLU A 301 15.96 -10.58 19.19
C GLU A 301 14.90 -11.43 19.90
N ALA A 302 13.66 -11.46 19.38
CA ALA A 302 12.58 -12.23 19.99
C ALA A 302 12.84 -13.75 19.97
N VAL A 303 13.54 -14.23 18.92
CA VAL A 303 13.94 -15.65 18.80
C VAL A 303 15.19 -15.96 19.64
N SER A 304 16.21 -15.07 19.62
CA SER A 304 17.53 -15.34 20.19
C SER A 304 17.66 -15.01 21.68
N ILE A 305 16.82 -14.11 22.21
CA ILE A 305 16.86 -13.69 23.62
C ILE A 305 15.68 -14.32 24.36
N PRO A 306 15.90 -15.37 25.17
CA PRO A 306 14.79 -16.06 25.85
C PRO A 306 14.10 -15.14 26.85
N CYS A 307 12.79 -15.29 26.98
CA CYS A 307 12.04 -14.68 28.08
C CYS A 307 12.14 -15.59 29.31
N PRO A 308 12.59 -15.08 30.48
CA PRO A 308 12.54 -15.86 31.70
C PRO A 308 11.11 -16.35 31.99
N GLU A 309 10.99 -17.61 32.44
CA GLU A 309 9.67 -18.24 32.64
C GLU A 309 8.79 -17.45 33.61
N GLU A 310 9.39 -16.95 34.70
CA GLU A 310 8.71 -16.14 35.71
C GLU A 310 8.22 -14.79 35.23
N LYS A 311 8.70 -14.31 34.05
CA LYS A 311 8.28 -13.04 33.44
C LYS A 311 7.42 -13.22 32.21
N ARG A 312 7.17 -14.44 31.79
CA ARG A 312 6.46 -14.73 30.54
C ARG A 312 5.02 -14.18 30.55
N GLU A 313 4.27 -14.45 31.59
CA GLU A 313 2.90 -13.96 31.73
C GLU A 313 2.83 -12.41 31.75
N GLU A 314 3.80 -11.77 32.40
CA GLU A 314 3.94 -10.31 32.39
C GLU A 314 4.19 -9.79 30.98
N GLY A 315 5.09 -10.42 30.24
CA GLY A 315 5.42 -10.05 28.88
C GLY A 315 4.28 -10.24 27.90
N GLU A 316 3.53 -11.33 28.04
CA GLU A 316 2.33 -11.61 27.21
C GLU A 316 1.22 -10.57 27.48
N LYS A 317 0.95 -10.23 28.73
CA LYS A 317 0.02 -9.16 29.11
C LYS A 317 0.47 -7.79 28.58
N TYR A 318 1.79 -7.53 28.61
CA TYR A 318 2.35 -6.29 28.08
C TYR A 318 2.16 -6.20 26.55
N LEU A 319 2.47 -7.27 25.82
CA LEU A 319 2.26 -7.35 24.37
C LEU A 319 0.76 -7.18 24.02
N GLU A 320 -0.12 -7.87 24.74
CA GLU A 320 -1.56 -7.77 24.53
C GLU A 320 -2.09 -6.34 24.78
N ALA A 321 -1.64 -5.71 25.86
CA ALA A 321 -2.00 -4.32 26.17
C ALA A 321 -1.48 -3.36 25.08
N LYS A 322 -0.26 -3.59 24.57
CA LYS A 322 0.30 -2.79 23.47
C LYS A 322 -0.53 -2.94 22.21
N ILE A 323 -0.88 -4.15 21.80
CA ILE A 323 -1.72 -4.40 20.61
C ILE A 323 -3.07 -3.69 20.74
N LYS A 324 -3.72 -3.75 21.91
CA LYS A 324 -5.02 -3.09 22.17
C LYS A 324 -4.94 -1.56 22.15
N SER A 325 -3.76 -0.99 22.38
CA SER A 325 -3.57 0.46 22.43
C SER A 325 -3.20 1.11 21.08
N LEU A 326 -3.01 0.31 20.05
CA LEU A 326 -2.56 0.79 18.73
C LEU A 326 -3.58 1.78 18.14
N SER A 327 -3.14 3.00 17.88
CA SER A 327 -3.96 4.05 17.27
C SER A 327 -3.09 5.10 16.62
N LEU A 328 -3.49 5.59 15.48
CA LEU A 328 -2.86 6.77 14.88
C LEU A 328 -3.10 8.01 15.74
N PRO A 329 -2.22 9.02 15.63
CA PRO A 329 -2.38 10.28 16.35
C PRO A 329 -3.76 10.90 16.13
N GLN A 330 -4.36 11.35 17.21
CA GLN A 330 -5.65 12.04 17.16
C GLN A 330 -5.46 13.49 16.67
N PRO A 331 -6.49 14.10 16.04
CA PRO A 331 -6.43 15.49 15.62
C PRO A 331 -6.04 16.42 16.79
N GLU A 332 -5.38 17.51 16.49
CA GLU A 332 -5.06 18.57 17.45
C GLU A 332 -6.35 19.15 18.10
N GLY A 333 -6.16 20.04 19.08
CA GLY A 333 -7.24 20.67 19.83
C GLY A 333 -7.76 19.81 20.98
N ARG A 334 -8.20 20.45 22.05
CA ARG A 334 -8.65 19.79 23.29
C ARG A 334 -10.12 20.05 23.63
N LEU A 335 -10.74 21.00 22.93
CA LEU A 335 -12.13 21.38 23.16
C LEU A 335 -13.07 20.47 22.39
N LYS A 336 -14.14 20.02 23.02
CA LYS A 336 -15.22 19.23 22.41
C LYS A 336 -16.28 20.11 21.76
N THR A 337 -16.51 21.28 22.31
CA THR A 337 -17.48 22.28 21.87
C THR A 337 -16.76 23.58 21.51
N ALA A 338 -17.26 24.24 20.47
CA ALA A 338 -16.71 25.52 20.05
C ALA A 338 -16.89 26.61 21.09
N GLU A 339 -15.87 27.39 21.32
CA GLU A 339 -15.94 28.67 21.98
C GLU A 339 -16.48 29.74 21.03
N LYS A 340 -16.64 30.97 21.52
CA LYS A 340 -17.29 32.08 20.81
C LYS A 340 -16.65 32.37 19.45
N GLU A 341 -15.34 32.35 19.38
CA GLU A 341 -14.53 32.67 18.19
C GLU A 341 -14.79 31.65 17.06
N LEU A 342 -14.91 30.37 17.38
CA LEU A 342 -15.14 29.31 16.44
C LEU A 342 -16.63 29.05 16.15
N SER A 343 -17.53 29.57 16.99
CA SER A 343 -18.98 29.33 16.87
C SER A 343 -19.55 29.80 15.53
N GLY A 344 -18.96 30.82 14.91
CA GLY A 344 -19.33 31.33 13.60
C GLY A 344 -19.12 30.34 12.44
N LEU A 345 -18.33 29.28 12.63
CA LEU A 345 -18.08 28.25 11.62
C LEU A 345 -19.26 27.28 11.47
N PHE A 346 -20.11 27.12 12.49
CA PHE A 346 -21.11 26.08 12.55
C PHE A 346 -22.48 26.50 12.02
N ASN A 347 -23.25 25.52 11.52
CA ASN A 347 -24.62 25.64 11.03
C ASN A 347 -24.81 26.58 9.84
N ARG A 348 -23.73 27.05 9.23
CA ARG A 348 -23.72 27.90 8.05
C ARG A 348 -23.13 27.12 6.85
N GLU A 349 -23.65 27.35 5.65
CA GLU A 349 -23.10 26.77 4.44
C GLU A 349 -21.88 27.61 4.01
N ILE A 350 -20.76 26.93 3.76
CA ILE A 350 -19.48 27.50 3.30
C ILE A 350 -19.31 27.10 1.85
N ILE A 351 -19.09 28.08 0.96
CA ILE A 351 -18.76 27.84 -0.44
C ILE A 351 -17.24 27.98 -0.58
N PHE A 352 -16.55 26.93 -1.00
CA PHE A 352 -15.09 26.90 -1.10
C PHE A 352 -14.58 27.33 -2.47
N THR A 353 -13.39 27.90 -2.49
CA THR A 353 -12.58 28.05 -3.70
C THR A 353 -12.02 26.70 -4.14
N GLU A 354 -11.35 26.65 -5.31
CA GLU A 354 -10.64 25.46 -5.77
C GLU A 354 -9.79 24.83 -4.67
N ASN A 355 -9.90 23.51 -4.52
CA ASN A 355 -9.19 22.75 -3.50
C ASN A 355 -8.90 21.32 -3.97
N PRO A 356 -7.93 20.61 -3.37
CA PRO A 356 -7.45 19.32 -3.84
C PRO A 356 -8.50 18.20 -3.86
N ARG A 357 -9.61 18.37 -3.14
CA ARG A 357 -10.67 17.36 -3.03
C ARG A 357 -11.95 17.74 -3.78
N ASN A 358 -11.93 18.86 -4.51
CA ASN A 358 -13.09 19.38 -5.25
C ASN A 358 -14.33 19.47 -4.35
N ILE A 359 -14.17 19.92 -3.11
CA ILE A 359 -15.27 20.23 -2.18
C ILE A 359 -15.82 21.59 -2.57
N GLU A 360 -17.01 21.63 -3.12
CA GLU A 360 -17.66 22.88 -3.57
C GLU A 360 -18.28 23.63 -2.40
N SER A 361 -18.95 22.89 -1.51
CA SER A 361 -19.50 23.48 -0.29
C SER A 361 -19.48 22.49 0.87
N ALA A 362 -19.51 23.04 2.09
CA ALA A 362 -19.71 22.24 3.29
C ALA A 362 -20.55 22.99 4.34
N LYS A 363 -21.30 22.22 5.15
CA LYS A 363 -21.95 22.70 6.36
C LYS A 363 -21.57 21.79 7.52
N ILE A 364 -21.02 22.38 8.57
CA ILE A 364 -20.55 21.67 9.75
C ILE A 364 -21.58 21.85 10.86
N ILE A 365 -22.17 20.77 11.34
CA ILE A 365 -23.30 20.77 12.27
C ILE A 365 -22.93 20.02 13.53
N PRO A 366 -22.82 20.68 14.70
CA PRO A 366 -22.60 19.99 15.97
C PRO A 366 -23.81 19.14 16.38
N GLU A 367 -23.58 17.86 16.68
CA GLU A 367 -24.59 16.90 17.14
C GLU A 367 -24.08 16.15 18.39
N GLY A 368 -24.19 16.76 19.56
CA GLY A 368 -23.73 16.17 20.82
C GLY A 368 -22.22 15.97 20.85
N CYS A 369 -21.74 14.72 20.77
CA CYS A 369 -20.31 14.39 20.78
C CYS A 369 -19.73 14.10 19.39
N LYS A 370 -20.45 14.45 18.33
CA LYS A 370 -20.02 14.31 16.96
C LYS A 370 -20.32 15.57 16.16
N LEU A 371 -19.65 15.71 15.03
CA LEU A 371 -19.99 16.67 13.98
C LEU A 371 -20.62 15.91 12.82
N ARG A 372 -21.70 16.46 12.25
CA ARG A 372 -22.21 16.08 10.95
C ARG A 372 -21.66 17.05 9.91
N LEU A 373 -21.07 16.50 8.87
CA LEU A 373 -20.48 17.21 7.75
C LEU A 373 -21.37 16.99 6.53
N GLU A 374 -22.08 18.00 6.07
CA GLU A 374 -22.83 17.95 4.82
C GLU A 374 -21.98 18.64 3.75
N MET A 375 -21.66 17.94 2.68
CA MET A 375 -20.72 18.43 1.66
C MET A 375 -21.31 18.24 0.26
N ILE A 376 -20.97 19.16 -0.67
CA ILE A 376 -21.06 18.91 -2.10
C ILE A 376 -19.66 18.67 -2.62
N VAL A 377 -19.43 17.52 -3.22
CA VAL A 377 -18.15 17.08 -3.75
C VAL A 377 -18.38 16.62 -5.19
N GLN A 378 -17.79 17.28 -6.18
CA GLN A 378 -17.99 16.99 -7.60
C GLN A 378 -19.48 16.93 -8.00
N GLY A 379 -20.28 17.88 -7.52
CA GLY A 379 -21.73 17.96 -7.77
C GLY A 379 -22.57 17.00 -6.94
N GLU A 380 -21.99 16.06 -6.18
CA GLU A 380 -22.72 15.08 -5.38
C GLU A 380 -22.82 15.49 -3.92
N LYS A 381 -24.01 15.30 -3.32
CA LYS A 381 -24.19 15.49 -1.88
C LYS A 381 -23.62 14.30 -1.10
N LYS A 382 -22.70 14.58 -0.18
CA LYS A 382 -22.12 13.62 0.77
C LYS A 382 -22.45 14.05 2.21
N ILE A 383 -22.71 13.06 3.08
CA ILE A 383 -22.90 13.28 4.52
C ILE A 383 -21.92 12.39 5.26
N ALA A 384 -21.12 13.00 6.13
CA ALA A 384 -20.17 12.30 6.96
C ALA A 384 -20.32 12.70 8.43
N TYR A 385 -19.79 11.86 9.32
CA TYR A 385 -19.75 12.11 10.75
C TYR A 385 -18.32 12.05 11.25
N ALA A 386 -17.92 13.03 12.07
CA ALA A 386 -16.65 13.06 12.77
C ALA A 386 -16.87 12.92 14.27
N GLY A 387 -16.06 12.11 14.95
CA GLY A 387 -16.13 11.93 16.40
C GLY A 387 -15.09 12.76 17.14
N PHE A 388 -15.43 13.29 18.32
CA PHE A 388 -14.46 14.00 19.17
C PHE A 388 -13.40 13.04 19.70
N LYS A 389 -12.13 13.23 19.27
CA LYS A 389 -11.03 12.33 19.64
C LYS A 389 -11.40 10.84 19.48
N SER A 390 -12.26 10.55 18.52
CA SER A 390 -12.68 9.19 18.22
C SER A 390 -13.07 9.06 16.75
N TRP A 391 -12.60 8.01 16.14
CA TRP A 391 -12.83 7.75 14.73
C TRP A 391 -14.29 7.34 14.46
N LYS A 392 -14.91 7.95 13.44
CA LYS A 392 -16.24 7.59 12.95
C LYS A 392 -16.13 7.15 11.50
N GLN A 393 -16.42 5.89 11.25
CA GLN A 393 -16.43 5.35 9.88
C GLN A 393 -17.67 5.82 9.13
N ASN A 394 -17.48 6.16 7.87
CA ASN A 394 -18.48 6.64 6.94
C ASN A 394 -18.35 5.88 5.62
N ASP A 395 -19.48 5.50 5.02
CA ASP A 395 -19.56 4.93 3.68
C ASP A 395 -19.92 6.06 2.69
N LEU A 396 -18.91 6.73 2.14
CA LEU A 396 -19.11 7.92 1.31
C LEU A 396 -19.23 7.62 -0.18
N TYR A 397 -18.69 6.50 -0.64
CA TYR A 397 -18.66 6.08 -2.03
C TYR A 397 -19.01 4.59 -2.15
N PRO A 398 -20.28 4.19 -1.89
CA PRO A 398 -20.66 2.77 -1.78
C PRO A 398 -20.40 1.96 -3.06
N ASP A 399 -20.38 2.62 -4.21
CA ASP A 399 -20.17 2.01 -5.52
C ASP A 399 -18.67 2.01 -5.94
N ASP A 400 -17.81 2.70 -5.21
CA ASP A 400 -16.35 2.76 -5.47
C ASP A 400 -15.58 2.12 -4.31
N PHE A 401 -15.26 0.84 -4.44
CA PHE A 401 -14.49 0.08 -3.45
C PHE A 401 -13.19 0.79 -3.05
N THR A 402 -12.53 1.48 -3.98
CA THR A 402 -11.23 2.12 -3.75
C THR A 402 -11.30 3.35 -2.85
N LYS A 403 -12.49 3.94 -2.71
CA LYS A 403 -12.73 5.19 -1.94
C LYS A 403 -13.86 5.05 -0.92
N ARG A 404 -14.38 3.85 -0.73
CA ARG A 404 -15.65 3.63 -0.03
C ARG A 404 -15.65 4.17 1.38
N TYR A 405 -14.68 3.77 2.19
CA TYR A 405 -14.71 4.01 3.62
C TYR A 405 -13.76 5.12 4.06
N HIS A 406 -14.32 6.11 4.74
CA HIS A 406 -13.59 7.19 5.38
C HIS A 406 -13.86 7.19 6.87
N SER A 407 -12.83 7.24 7.69
CA SER A 407 -12.97 7.36 9.14
C SER A 407 -12.49 8.74 9.59
N ILE A 408 -13.35 9.47 10.30
CA ILE A 408 -13.11 10.89 10.61
C ILE A 408 -13.14 11.10 12.11
N ALA A 409 -12.10 11.76 12.62
CA ALA A 409 -12.02 12.27 13.98
C ALA A 409 -11.85 13.78 13.97
N TYR A 410 -12.28 14.47 15.04
CA TYR A 410 -12.08 15.91 15.19
C TYR A 410 -11.54 16.29 16.57
N GLY A 411 -10.90 17.44 16.62
CA GLY A 411 -10.57 18.20 17.82
C GLY A 411 -10.72 19.69 17.54
N MET A 412 -10.84 20.49 18.59
CA MET A 412 -10.92 21.95 18.49
C MET A 412 -10.00 22.62 19.49
N ASP A 413 -9.53 23.81 19.18
CA ASP A 413 -9.07 24.82 20.14
C ASP A 413 -9.99 26.04 20.07
N GLN A 414 -9.56 27.19 20.63
CA GLN A 414 -10.39 28.38 20.67
C GLN A 414 -10.77 28.90 19.29
N GLU A 415 -9.87 28.81 18.32
CA GLU A 415 -10.00 29.44 17.00
C GLU A 415 -10.08 28.46 15.84
N THR A 416 -9.68 27.19 16.03
CA THR A 416 -9.47 26.24 14.93
C THR A 416 -10.18 24.92 15.16
N LEU A 417 -10.86 24.43 14.14
CA LEU A 417 -11.35 23.05 14.01
C LEU A 417 -10.32 22.23 13.25
N TYR A 418 -9.91 21.10 13.81
CA TYR A 418 -9.04 20.11 13.20
C TYR A 418 -9.81 18.85 12.86
N LEU A 419 -9.66 18.34 11.63
CA LEU A 419 -10.16 17.03 11.22
C LEU A 419 -8.99 16.15 10.80
N SER A 420 -9.06 14.89 11.17
CA SER A 420 -8.21 13.83 10.61
C SER A 420 -9.10 12.82 9.90
N VAL A 421 -8.78 12.47 8.66
CA VAL A 421 -9.57 11.60 7.79
C VAL A 421 -8.70 10.45 7.32
N GLY A 422 -8.96 9.23 7.79
CA GLY A 422 -8.35 8.00 7.30
C GLY A 422 -9.15 7.45 6.12
N LEU A 423 -8.51 7.24 4.97
CA LEU A 423 -9.10 6.59 3.79
C LEU A 423 -8.77 5.09 3.86
N LEU A 424 -9.68 4.27 4.41
CA LEU A 424 -9.37 2.95 4.97
C LEU A 424 -8.85 1.92 3.97
N ASN A 425 -9.20 2.02 2.69
CA ASN A 425 -8.71 1.11 1.65
C ASN A 425 -7.40 1.56 0.97
N THR A 426 -6.76 2.60 1.51
CA THR A 426 -5.59 3.25 0.90
C THR A 426 -4.48 3.50 1.92
N SER A 427 -3.35 4.02 1.44
CA SER A 427 -2.26 4.51 2.29
C SER A 427 -2.48 5.94 2.79
N TYR A 428 -3.61 6.56 2.49
CA TYR A 428 -3.78 7.98 2.72
C TYR A 428 -4.54 8.28 4.01
N ARG A 429 -3.98 9.23 4.75
CA ARG A 429 -4.65 9.97 5.81
C ARG A 429 -4.50 11.45 5.52
N GLU A 430 -5.54 12.21 5.77
CA GLU A 430 -5.59 13.63 5.49
C GLU A 430 -5.87 14.41 6.75
N GLU A 431 -5.22 15.56 6.87
CA GLU A 431 -5.45 16.50 7.95
C GLU A 431 -6.02 17.79 7.37
N TYR A 432 -7.06 18.28 8.02
CA TYR A 432 -7.69 19.56 7.69
C TYR A 432 -7.68 20.46 8.92
N SER A 433 -7.49 21.75 8.71
CA SER A 433 -7.79 22.76 9.72
C SER A 433 -8.70 23.84 9.14
N PHE A 434 -9.61 24.37 9.96
CA PHE A 434 -10.56 25.42 9.57
C PHE A 434 -10.61 26.48 10.64
N TRP A 435 -10.49 27.75 10.25
CA TRP A 435 -10.69 28.89 11.14
C TRP A 435 -11.40 30.02 10.40
N VAL A 436 -12.08 30.89 11.16
CA VAL A 436 -12.78 32.03 10.59
C VAL A 436 -11.89 33.26 10.68
N ASN A 437 -11.59 33.89 9.56
CA ASN A 437 -10.91 35.20 9.51
C ASN A 437 -11.95 36.34 9.69
N SER A 438 -11.50 37.49 10.15
CA SER A 438 -12.33 38.62 10.46
C SER A 438 -13.28 39.06 9.38
N LYS A 439 -14.40 38.70 9.11
CA LYS A 439 -15.45 39.07 8.14
C LYS A 439 -15.96 37.93 7.26
N ASP A 440 -16.49 36.87 7.87
CA ASP A 440 -17.23 35.84 7.13
C ASP A 440 -16.43 35.04 6.11
N THR A 441 -15.10 35.03 6.18
CA THR A 441 -14.25 34.17 5.35
C THR A 441 -13.69 33.03 6.19
N VAL A 442 -13.88 31.82 5.74
CA VAL A 442 -13.24 30.62 6.30
C VAL A 442 -11.92 30.39 5.59
N ILE A 443 -10.86 30.20 6.37
CA ILE A 443 -9.58 29.71 5.84
C ILE A 443 -9.47 28.24 6.19
N ALA A 444 -9.08 27.43 5.22
CA ALA A 444 -8.88 26.01 5.39
C ALA A 444 -7.50 25.58 4.91
N THR A 445 -6.95 24.57 5.56
CA THR A 445 -5.77 23.86 5.07
C THR A 445 -6.09 22.38 4.86
N TRP A 446 -5.36 21.76 3.95
CA TRP A 446 -5.35 20.34 3.71
C TRP A 446 -3.91 19.84 3.61
N ARG A 447 -3.62 18.70 4.24
CA ARG A 447 -2.31 18.06 4.22
C ARG A 447 -2.48 16.52 4.17
N PRO A 448 -1.94 15.81 3.17
CA PRO A 448 -1.86 14.37 3.19
C PRO A 448 -0.66 13.89 4.02
N ASN A 449 -0.76 12.67 4.60
CA ASN A 449 0.37 12.01 5.25
C ASN A 449 1.48 11.64 4.26
N VAL A 450 1.10 11.16 3.07
CA VAL A 450 2.01 10.74 2.00
C VAL A 450 1.53 11.27 0.64
N THR A 451 2.46 11.39 -0.30
CA THR A 451 2.17 11.84 -1.67
C THR A 451 3.16 11.23 -2.67
N TYR A 452 2.73 11.03 -3.91
CA TYR A 452 3.61 10.71 -5.04
C TYR A 452 4.38 11.93 -5.60
N LEU A 453 4.20 13.10 -5.04
CA LEU A 453 4.93 14.31 -5.43
C LEU A 453 6.20 14.45 -4.58
N PRO A 454 7.36 13.93 -5.02
CA PRO A 454 8.57 13.88 -4.20
C PRO A 454 9.12 15.27 -3.87
N GLU A 455 8.79 16.27 -4.69
CA GLU A 455 9.22 17.66 -4.52
C GLU A 455 8.46 18.40 -3.41
N GLN A 456 7.37 17.83 -2.90
CA GLN A 456 6.49 18.46 -1.92
C GLN A 456 6.08 17.49 -0.80
N PRO A 457 7.03 16.90 -0.07
CA PRO A 457 6.70 15.92 0.98
C PRO A 457 5.90 16.54 2.13
N ASP A 458 6.04 17.85 2.38
CA ASP A 458 5.34 18.60 3.42
C ASP A 458 4.28 19.54 2.85
N MET A 459 3.67 19.17 1.75
CA MET A 459 2.65 19.97 1.08
C MET A 459 1.49 20.29 2.02
N VAL A 460 1.26 21.59 2.25
CA VAL A 460 0.06 22.11 2.88
C VAL A 460 -0.66 22.96 1.85
N TRP A 461 -1.83 22.53 1.45
CA TRP A 461 -2.67 23.29 0.54
C TRP A 461 -3.58 24.20 1.33
N LYS A 462 -3.53 25.50 1.05
CA LYS A 462 -4.39 26.51 1.68
C LYS A 462 -5.45 27.00 0.70
N PHE A 463 -6.71 27.00 1.12
CA PHE A 463 -7.83 27.47 0.34
C PHE A 463 -8.81 28.27 1.21
N THR A 464 -9.76 28.92 0.60
CA THR A 464 -10.72 29.78 1.33
C THR A 464 -12.15 29.39 1.03
N GLY A 465 -13.05 29.78 1.93
CA GLY A 465 -14.48 29.66 1.72
C GLY A 465 -15.23 30.87 2.24
N ASN A 466 -16.34 31.20 1.60
CA ASN A 466 -17.23 32.26 2.06
C ASN A 466 -18.56 31.68 2.52
N PHE A 467 -19.13 32.23 3.57
CA PHE A 467 -20.46 31.84 3.98
C PHE A 467 -21.48 32.27 2.93
N LYS A 468 -22.39 31.36 2.61
CA LYS A 468 -23.51 31.65 1.72
C LYS A 468 -24.42 32.66 2.39
N SER A 469 -24.71 33.77 1.69
CA SER A 469 -25.62 34.85 2.11
C SER A 469 -27.05 34.36 2.30
#